data_d48b875e84b19462c7d71fe25b7487f2
#
_entry.id   d48b875e84b19462c7d71fe25b7487f2
#
_cell.length_a   1.000
_cell.length_b   1.000
_cell.length_c   1.000
_cell.angle_alpha   90.00
_cell.angle_beta   90.00
_cell.angle_gamma   90.00
#
_symmetry.space_group_name_H-M   'P 1'
#
loop_
_entity.id
_entity.type
_entity.pdbx_description
1 polymer ?
#
loop_
_entity_poly.entity_id
_entity_poly.type
_entity_poly.pdbx_seq_one_letter_code
_entity_poly.pdbx_strand_id
1 'polypeptide(L)'
;MKQLSILLVAFAFATTINAQTGYTKSLSGIEWVKIESKSDITLKTSSANELRIKGSRSSKVSEKAKGLRLVGEGGNDNTDVGFYVVQDGNTLIVKNLRKSEGAEIFLPKNQNVSVKSTWAGDIEIDGFSGEVEADAKLNGSIEITNVNGPVTANALNGEIAVQFGTVKQNSPISIYTTNGAVDVSLPGSTPADLVMSTTNGDIYTNFDIKREEKDGLKSISGRKVRASINSGGVNISLKSTNGNIYLRKQ
;
A
#
# COMPACT_ATOMS: atom_id res chain seq x y z
N MET A 1 14.31 55.49 -52.37
CA MET A 1 14.24 54.06 -52.06
C MET A 1 14.56 53.90 -50.58
N LYS A 2 13.52 53.67 -49.75
CA LYS A 2 13.67 53.51 -48.30
C LYS A 2 13.77 51.99 -48.01
N GLN A 3 14.86 51.54 -47.49
CA GLN A 3 15.01 50.15 -47.02
C GLN A 3 14.41 50.03 -45.62
N LEU A 4 13.43 49.17 -45.48
CA LEU A 4 12.77 48.86 -44.24
C LEU A 4 13.45 47.62 -43.62
N SER A 5 14.24 47.84 -42.55
CA SER A 5 14.91 46.78 -41.81
C SER A 5 13.90 46.18 -40.81
N ILE A 6 13.48 44.92 -41.03
CA ILE A 6 12.65 44.14 -40.11
C ILE A 6 13.55 43.52 -39.06
N LEU A 7 13.45 43.98 -37.82
CA LEU A 7 14.14 43.42 -36.65
C LEU A 7 13.33 42.24 -36.13
N LEU A 8 13.80 41.03 -36.39
CA LEU A 8 13.20 39.78 -35.88
C LEU A 8 13.62 39.57 -34.43
N VAL A 9 12.73 39.88 -33.46
CA VAL A 9 12.95 39.57 -32.04
C VAL A 9 12.59 38.14 -31.80
N ALA A 10 13.58 37.26 -31.69
CA ALA A 10 13.35 35.86 -31.25
C ALA A 10 13.11 35.85 -29.74
N PHE A 11 11.87 35.61 -29.36
CA PHE A 11 11.47 35.33 -27.96
C PHE A 11 11.89 33.88 -27.62
N ALA A 12 13.03 33.72 -26.96
CA ALA A 12 13.43 32.45 -26.40
C ALA A 12 12.56 32.17 -25.18
N PHE A 13 11.56 31.30 -25.35
CA PHE A 13 10.85 30.66 -24.20
C PHE A 13 11.83 29.74 -23.48
N ALA A 14 12.46 30.25 -22.42
CA ALA A 14 13.14 29.39 -21.46
C ALA A 14 12.08 28.60 -20.66
N THR A 15 11.78 27.38 -21.11
CA THR A 15 11.05 26.41 -20.29
C THR A 15 11.97 26.03 -19.13
N THR A 16 11.68 26.53 -17.94
CA THR A 16 12.30 26.02 -16.72
C THR A 16 11.82 24.58 -16.51
N ILE A 17 12.62 23.62 -16.94
CA ILE A 17 12.45 22.22 -16.58
C ILE A 17 12.75 22.16 -15.07
N ASN A 18 11.70 22.16 -14.24
CA ASN A 18 11.86 21.77 -12.86
C ASN A 18 12.27 20.30 -12.87
N ALA A 19 13.56 20.02 -12.74
CA ALA A 19 14.07 18.69 -12.51
C ALA A 19 13.43 18.19 -11.22
N GLN A 20 12.41 17.35 -11.34
CA GLN A 20 11.77 16.71 -10.22
C GLN A 20 12.80 15.77 -9.63
N THR A 21 13.39 16.13 -8.50
CA THR A 21 14.36 15.28 -7.80
C THR A 21 13.64 13.97 -7.40
N GLY A 22 13.98 12.90 -8.08
CA GLY A 22 13.37 11.58 -7.86
C GLY A 22 14.06 10.51 -8.69
N TYR A 23 13.74 9.27 -8.43
CA TYR A 23 14.23 8.11 -9.18
C TYR A 23 13.09 7.48 -9.98
N THR A 24 13.35 7.09 -11.22
CA THR A 24 12.40 6.36 -12.07
C THR A 24 13.02 5.09 -12.63
N LYS A 25 12.20 4.05 -12.81
CA LYS A 25 12.60 2.79 -13.43
C LYS A 25 11.42 2.16 -14.16
N SER A 26 11.61 1.78 -15.41
CA SER A 26 10.61 1.05 -16.19
C SER A 26 10.22 -0.27 -15.51
N LEU A 27 8.93 -0.61 -15.57
CA LEU A 27 8.35 -1.85 -15.04
C LEU A 27 8.03 -2.88 -16.13
N SER A 28 8.63 -2.72 -17.33
CA SER A 28 8.47 -3.73 -18.39
C SER A 28 8.99 -5.09 -17.93
N GLY A 29 8.13 -6.12 -17.97
CA GLY A 29 8.46 -7.48 -17.51
C GLY A 29 8.46 -7.66 -15.98
N ILE A 30 8.04 -6.65 -15.21
CA ILE A 30 7.91 -6.75 -13.76
C ILE A 30 6.46 -7.11 -13.39
N GLU A 31 6.30 -8.19 -12.68
CA GLU A 31 5.02 -8.67 -12.15
C GLU A 31 4.78 -8.15 -10.73
N TRP A 32 5.82 -8.15 -9.90
CA TRP A 32 5.75 -7.72 -8.51
C TRP A 32 6.73 -6.59 -8.19
N VAL A 33 6.26 -5.62 -7.41
CA VAL A 33 7.13 -4.62 -6.78
C VAL A 33 7.09 -4.84 -5.27
N LYS A 34 8.24 -5.24 -4.67
CA LYS A 34 8.40 -5.48 -3.24
C LYS A 34 9.12 -4.32 -2.60
N ILE A 35 8.46 -3.65 -1.64
CA ILE A 35 8.95 -2.44 -0.98
C ILE A 35 9.16 -2.73 0.50
N GLU A 36 10.33 -2.38 0.99
CA GLU A 36 10.69 -2.51 2.41
C GLU A 36 11.20 -1.17 2.96
N SER A 37 10.67 -0.77 4.12
CA SER A 37 11.07 0.45 4.84
C SER A 37 11.05 0.23 6.35
N LYS A 38 11.80 1.06 7.08
CA LYS A 38 11.74 1.18 8.54
C LYS A 38 10.83 2.34 9.00
N SER A 39 10.41 3.18 8.08
CA SER A 39 9.57 4.36 8.26
C SER A 39 8.37 4.30 7.32
N ASP A 40 7.53 5.31 7.37
CA ASP A 40 6.28 5.39 6.63
C ASP A 40 6.44 5.13 5.13
N ILE A 41 5.46 4.48 4.55
CA ILE A 41 5.41 4.18 3.12
C ILE A 41 4.05 4.64 2.60
N THR A 42 4.07 5.54 1.63
CA THR A 42 2.87 5.98 0.91
C THR A 42 2.98 5.54 -0.55
N LEU A 43 2.09 4.65 -0.98
CA LEU A 43 1.95 4.22 -2.37
C LEU A 43 0.76 4.90 -3.03
N LYS A 44 1.01 5.50 -4.18
CA LYS A 44 0.00 6.13 -5.03
C LYS A 44 0.06 5.59 -6.44
N THR A 45 -1.06 5.62 -7.13
CA THR A 45 -1.09 5.19 -8.52
C THR A 45 -0.65 6.29 -9.49
N SER A 46 -0.08 5.86 -10.62
CA SER A 46 0.29 6.72 -11.75
C SER A 46 -0.16 6.07 -13.06
N SER A 47 -0.23 6.87 -14.13
CA SER A 47 -0.56 6.38 -15.47
C SER A 47 0.66 5.83 -16.23
N ALA A 48 1.88 6.15 -15.78
CA ALA A 48 3.11 5.70 -16.43
C ALA A 48 3.46 4.26 -16.02
N ASN A 49 3.97 3.45 -16.96
CA ASN A 49 4.44 2.09 -16.67
C ASN A 49 5.86 2.09 -16.09
N GLU A 50 6.00 2.79 -14.97
CA GLU A 50 7.28 2.94 -14.26
C GLU A 50 7.09 3.01 -12.75
N LEU A 51 8.11 2.58 -12.02
CA LEU A 51 8.31 2.97 -10.63
C LEU A 51 8.81 4.42 -10.62
N ARG A 52 8.22 5.27 -9.80
CA ARG A 52 8.76 6.59 -9.48
C ARG A 52 8.84 6.77 -7.97
N ILE A 53 10.03 7.01 -7.46
CA ILE A 53 10.30 7.34 -6.06
C ILE A 53 10.49 8.84 -5.98
N LYS A 54 9.70 9.52 -5.16
CA LYS A 54 9.84 10.96 -4.94
C LYS A 54 11.08 11.21 -4.09
N GLY A 55 11.97 12.05 -4.57
CA GLY A 55 13.12 12.50 -3.80
C GLY A 55 12.68 13.39 -2.63
N SER A 56 13.25 13.15 -1.45
CA SER A 56 13.04 14.07 -0.33
C SER A 56 13.83 15.37 -0.55
N ARG A 57 13.16 16.51 -0.40
CA ARG A 57 13.83 17.81 -0.39
C ARG A 57 14.61 18.09 0.89
N SER A 58 14.43 17.22 1.90
CA SER A 58 14.95 17.46 3.26
C SER A 58 16.38 17.01 3.46
N SER A 59 16.90 16.08 2.66
CA SER A 59 18.30 15.68 2.80
C SER A 59 19.24 16.61 2.03
N LYS A 60 19.54 17.77 2.62
CA LYS A 60 20.85 18.36 2.34
C LYS A 60 21.87 17.31 2.76
N VAL A 61 22.35 16.54 1.78
CA VAL A 61 23.53 15.68 2.00
C VAL A 61 24.55 16.57 2.70
N SER A 62 24.95 16.20 3.92
CA SER A 62 25.97 16.96 4.64
C SER A 62 27.14 17.18 3.71
N GLU A 63 27.74 18.38 3.69
CA GLU A 63 28.96 18.65 2.93
C GLU A 63 30.04 17.57 3.17
N LYS A 64 30.05 16.98 4.37
CA LYS A 64 30.93 15.85 4.72
C LYS A 64 30.63 14.56 3.95
N ALA A 65 29.43 14.40 3.43
CA ALA A 65 29.01 13.23 2.66
C ALA A 65 29.08 13.44 1.13
N LYS A 66 29.56 14.61 0.69
CA LYS A 66 29.71 14.93 -0.73
C LYS A 66 30.61 13.90 -1.43
N GLY A 67 30.11 13.25 -2.48
CA GLY A 67 30.84 12.19 -3.20
C GLY A 67 30.81 10.81 -2.53
N LEU A 68 30.13 10.67 -1.38
CA LEU A 68 29.92 9.40 -0.71
C LEU A 68 28.52 8.85 -1.03
N ARG A 69 28.36 7.52 -0.97
CA ARG A 69 27.06 6.86 -1.15
C ARG A 69 26.52 6.42 0.20
N LEU A 70 25.22 6.52 0.38
CA LEU A 70 24.54 5.98 1.55
C LEU A 70 24.62 4.46 1.53
N VAL A 71 25.11 3.88 2.63
CA VAL A 71 25.17 2.44 2.87
C VAL A 71 24.19 2.12 3.99
N GLY A 72 23.28 1.20 3.75
CA GLY A 72 22.27 0.77 4.71
C GLY A 72 22.23 -0.75 4.86
N GLU A 73 21.42 -1.18 5.82
CA GLU A 73 21.17 -2.59 6.13
C GLU A 73 20.32 -3.25 5.01
N GLY A 74 20.81 -3.43 3.86
CA GLY A 74 20.03 -3.95 2.73
C GLY A 74 20.60 -3.56 1.39
N GLY A 75 21.72 -2.83 1.39
CA GLY A 75 22.40 -2.46 0.15
C GLY A 75 23.01 -1.07 0.18
N ASN A 76 23.56 -0.68 -0.94
CA ASN A 76 24.09 0.65 -1.18
C ASN A 76 23.10 1.44 -2.02
N ASP A 77 22.91 2.72 -1.74
CA ASP A 77 22.09 3.61 -2.55
C ASP A 77 22.56 3.58 -4.01
N ASN A 78 21.69 3.14 -4.90
CA ASN A 78 21.90 3.14 -6.35
C ASN A 78 20.88 4.01 -7.09
N THR A 79 20.19 4.89 -6.37
CA THR A 79 19.12 5.75 -6.88
C THR A 79 19.41 7.25 -6.71
N ASP A 80 20.43 7.60 -5.93
CA ASP A 80 20.76 8.97 -5.50
C ASP A 80 19.63 9.66 -4.66
N VAL A 81 18.60 8.88 -4.29
CA VAL A 81 17.48 9.34 -3.45
C VAL A 81 17.31 8.51 -2.17
N GLY A 82 18.32 7.75 -1.79
CA GLY A 82 18.35 6.99 -0.53
C GLY A 82 17.68 5.63 -0.59
N PHE A 83 17.59 5.04 -1.77
CA PHE A 83 17.01 3.71 -1.97
C PHE A 83 18.00 2.74 -2.63
N TYR A 84 17.78 1.46 -2.37
CA TYR A 84 18.37 0.37 -3.12
C TYR A 84 17.29 -0.30 -3.96
N VAL A 85 17.49 -0.31 -5.28
CA VAL A 85 16.52 -0.87 -6.23
C VAL A 85 17.22 -1.92 -7.08
N VAL A 86 16.76 -3.16 -7.00
CA VAL A 86 17.32 -4.30 -7.76
C VAL A 86 16.18 -5.14 -8.34
N GLN A 87 16.39 -5.65 -9.54
CA GLN A 87 15.49 -6.60 -10.17
C GLN A 87 15.99 -8.02 -9.94
N ASP A 88 15.08 -8.90 -9.56
CA ASP A 88 15.28 -10.33 -9.41
C ASP A 88 14.18 -11.07 -10.18
N GLY A 89 14.51 -11.59 -11.34
CA GLY A 89 13.54 -12.16 -12.26
C GLY A 89 12.47 -11.16 -12.69
N ASN A 90 11.20 -11.47 -12.42
CA ASN A 90 10.04 -10.62 -12.65
C ASN A 90 9.64 -9.77 -11.43
N THR A 91 10.48 -9.73 -10.40
CA THR A 91 10.25 -8.96 -9.17
C THR A 91 11.22 -7.79 -9.08
N LEU A 92 10.71 -6.59 -8.80
CA LEU A 92 11.52 -5.43 -8.47
C LEU A 92 11.53 -5.24 -6.95
N ILE A 93 12.72 -5.28 -6.36
CA ILE A 93 12.95 -5.09 -4.92
C ILE A 93 13.38 -3.64 -4.69
N VAL A 94 12.67 -2.95 -3.80
CA VAL A 94 12.87 -1.54 -3.45
C VAL A 94 13.06 -1.42 -1.94
N LYS A 95 14.23 -1.00 -1.49
CA LYS A 95 14.53 -0.83 -0.06
C LYS A 95 14.81 0.62 0.26
N ASN A 96 14.07 1.17 1.21
CA ASN A 96 14.37 2.48 1.77
C ASN A 96 15.54 2.34 2.76
N LEU A 97 16.67 2.95 2.44
CA LEU A 97 17.88 2.93 3.28
C LEU A 97 17.87 4.01 4.35
N ARG A 98 16.94 4.94 4.28
CA ARG A 98 16.76 6.03 5.25
C ARG A 98 15.95 5.51 6.44
N LYS A 99 16.45 5.76 7.65
CA LYS A 99 15.82 5.22 8.87
C LYS A 99 14.64 6.05 9.37
N SER A 100 14.59 7.33 9.03
CA SER A 100 13.65 8.30 9.61
C SER A 100 12.87 9.12 8.58
N GLU A 101 13.05 8.83 7.29
CA GLU A 101 12.31 9.52 6.23
C GLU A 101 11.35 8.54 5.54
N GLY A 102 10.10 8.94 5.43
CA GLY A 102 9.07 8.18 4.72
C GLY A 102 9.38 8.06 3.21
N ALA A 103 8.77 7.09 2.59
CA ALA A 103 8.87 6.83 1.16
C ALA A 103 7.54 7.16 0.46
N GLU A 104 7.56 8.09 -0.50
CA GLU A 104 6.41 8.31 -1.39
C GLU A 104 6.74 7.72 -2.77
N ILE A 105 6.00 6.68 -3.16
CA ILE A 105 6.27 5.86 -4.33
C ILE A 105 5.02 5.82 -5.22
N PHE A 106 5.23 5.94 -6.53
CA PHE A 106 4.17 5.91 -7.53
C PHE A 106 4.38 4.71 -8.46
N LEU A 107 3.31 3.98 -8.72
CA LEU A 107 3.29 2.77 -9.54
C LEU A 107 2.04 2.73 -10.43
N PRO A 108 2.03 1.94 -11.52
CA PRO A 108 0.83 1.73 -12.31
C PRO A 108 -0.29 1.10 -11.47
N LYS A 109 -1.52 1.50 -11.73
CA LYS A 109 -2.72 1.02 -11.01
C LYS A 109 -2.84 -0.51 -10.93
N ASN A 110 -2.42 -1.23 -11.97
CA ASN A 110 -2.56 -2.70 -12.05
C ASN A 110 -1.33 -3.46 -11.53
N GLN A 111 -0.33 -2.77 -10.99
CA GLN A 111 0.87 -3.40 -10.46
C GLN A 111 0.55 -4.21 -9.20
N ASN A 112 1.06 -5.46 -9.10
CA ASN A 112 1.05 -6.19 -7.85
C ASN A 112 2.13 -5.64 -6.93
N VAL A 113 1.77 -5.39 -5.68
CA VAL A 113 2.65 -4.76 -4.70
C VAL A 113 2.70 -5.54 -3.39
N SER A 114 3.91 -5.68 -2.84
CA SER A 114 4.13 -6.22 -1.50
C SER A 114 4.91 -5.19 -0.69
N VAL A 115 4.29 -4.66 0.36
CA VAL A 115 4.80 -3.54 1.16
C VAL A 115 5.04 -3.98 2.57
N LYS A 116 6.27 -3.76 3.07
CA LYS A 116 6.66 -4.18 4.40
C LYS A 116 7.29 -3.03 5.19
N SER A 117 6.64 -2.65 6.29
CA SER A 117 7.23 -1.81 7.32
C SER A 117 7.89 -2.71 8.38
N THR A 118 9.20 -2.55 8.59
CA THR A 118 9.97 -3.46 9.45
C THR A 118 10.16 -2.94 10.87
N TRP A 119 9.78 -1.68 11.15
CA TRP A 119 9.97 -1.08 12.48
C TRP A 119 8.73 -0.33 12.96
N ALA A 120 8.57 0.95 12.66
CA ALA A 120 7.52 1.81 13.22
C ALA A 120 6.97 2.77 12.16
N GLY A 121 6.73 2.29 10.95
CA GLY A 121 6.19 3.11 9.87
C GLY A 121 4.78 2.67 9.49
N ASP A 122 3.92 3.64 9.26
CA ASP A 122 2.60 3.42 8.71
C ASP A 122 2.68 3.09 7.21
N ILE A 123 1.72 2.32 6.73
CA ILE A 123 1.60 1.94 5.33
C ILE A 123 0.29 2.53 4.78
N GLU A 124 0.41 3.42 3.81
CA GLU A 124 -0.71 4.00 3.08
C GLU A 124 -0.67 3.57 1.62
N ILE A 125 -1.77 3.00 1.10
CA ILE A 125 -1.87 2.51 -0.27
C ILE A 125 -3.17 3.00 -0.88
N ASP A 126 -3.10 3.71 -2.02
CA ASP A 126 -4.29 4.25 -2.67
C ASP A 126 -4.40 3.90 -4.15
N GLY A 127 -5.58 3.40 -4.56
CA GLY A 127 -6.03 3.31 -5.94
C GLY A 127 -5.65 2.04 -6.71
N PHE A 128 -5.07 1.01 -6.07
CA PHE A 128 -4.56 -0.18 -6.76
C PHE A 128 -5.67 -1.17 -7.17
N SER A 129 -5.45 -1.80 -8.33
CA SER A 129 -6.30 -2.88 -8.87
C SER A 129 -5.53 -4.19 -9.06
N GLY A 130 -4.21 -4.19 -8.91
CA GLY A 130 -3.38 -5.38 -8.74
C GLY A 130 -3.55 -6.00 -7.35
N GLU A 131 -2.84 -7.07 -7.08
CA GLU A 131 -2.78 -7.69 -5.76
C GLU A 131 -1.98 -6.82 -4.80
N VAL A 132 -2.47 -6.66 -3.56
CA VAL A 132 -1.85 -5.85 -2.52
C VAL A 132 -1.55 -6.73 -1.31
N GLU A 133 -0.25 -6.84 -0.98
CA GLU A 133 0.22 -7.38 0.29
C GLU A 133 0.79 -6.26 1.14
N ALA A 134 0.34 -6.11 2.40
CA ALA A 134 0.83 -5.11 3.34
C ALA A 134 1.15 -5.75 4.68
N ASP A 135 2.33 -5.46 5.23
CA ASP A 135 2.82 -6.10 6.46
C ASP A 135 3.54 -5.08 7.37
N ALA A 136 2.90 -4.69 8.48
CA ALA A 136 3.48 -3.86 9.53
C ALA A 136 4.02 -4.72 10.67
N LYS A 137 5.35 -4.97 10.69
CA LYS A 137 5.99 -5.99 11.54
C LYS A 137 6.03 -5.67 13.02
N LEU A 138 6.15 -4.41 13.40
CA LEU A 138 6.26 -4.04 14.83
C LEU A 138 5.18 -3.03 15.22
N ASN A 139 5.35 -1.77 14.86
CA ASN A 139 4.40 -0.71 15.15
C ASN A 139 4.11 0.01 13.84
N GLY A 140 2.85 0.25 13.56
CA GLY A 140 2.40 0.93 12.37
C GLY A 140 1.02 0.45 11.97
N SER A 141 0.21 1.37 11.52
CA SER A 141 -1.11 1.11 10.97
C SER A 141 -1.03 0.88 9.46
N ILE A 142 -2.04 0.24 8.92
CA ILE A 142 -2.18 0.01 7.48
C ILE A 142 -3.48 0.64 7.02
N GLU A 143 -3.39 1.58 6.09
CA GLU A 143 -4.54 2.18 5.43
C GLU A 143 -4.49 1.89 3.93
N ILE A 144 -5.53 1.23 3.41
CA ILE A 144 -5.64 0.88 2.00
C ILE A 144 -6.98 1.42 1.48
N THR A 145 -6.91 2.35 0.53
CA THR A 145 -8.10 3.01 -0.01
C THR A 145 -8.26 2.79 -1.50
N ASN A 146 -9.51 2.82 -1.97
CA ASN A 146 -9.86 2.71 -3.40
C ASN A 146 -9.28 1.45 -4.08
N VAL A 147 -9.12 0.34 -3.30
CA VAL A 147 -8.54 -0.90 -3.83
C VAL A 147 -9.60 -1.75 -4.53
N ASN A 148 -9.20 -2.40 -5.63
CA ASN A 148 -10.07 -3.30 -6.38
C ASN A 148 -9.49 -4.73 -6.51
N GLY A 149 -8.22 -4.91 -6.20
CA GLY A 149 -7.55 -6.22 -6.22
C GLY A 149 -7.72 -6.99 -4.92
N PRO A 150 -7.22 -8.24 -4.86
CA PRO A 150 -7.10 -8.99 -3.62
C PRO A 150 -6.21 -8.25 -2.63
N VAL A 151 -6.52 -8.37 -1.34
CA VAL A 151 -5.73 -7.75 -0.27
C VAL A 151 -5.37 -8.81 0.77
N THR A 152 -4.07 -8.87 1.08
CA THR A 152 -3.54 -9.54 2.27
C THR A 152 -2.86 -8.48 3.14
N ALA A 153 -3.38 -8.23 4.34
CA ALA A 153 -2.83 -7.22 5.23
C ALA A 153 -2.62 -7.79 6.64
N ASN A 154 -1.42 -7.56 7.20
CA ASN A 154 -1.05 -8.02 8.53
C ASN A 154 -0.41 -6.89 9.33
N ALA A 155 -0.81 -6.70 10.59
CA ALA A 155 -0.16 -5.81 11.53
C ALA A 155 0.07 -6.51 12.88
N LEU A 156 1.19 -6.20 13.54
CA LEU A 156 1.40 -6.66 14.92
C LEU A 156 0.76 -5.70 15.93
N ASN A 157 1.09 -4.41 15.84
CA ASN A 157 0.54 -3.36 16.69
C ASN A 157 0.11 -2.18 15.80
N GLY A 158 -1.15 -2.17 15.43
CA GLY A 158 -1.74 -1.11 14.61
C GLY A 158 -3.10 -1.52 14.08
N GLU A 159 -3.87 -0.53 13.74
CA GLU A 159 -5.14 -0.69 13.06
C GLU A 159 -4.91 -1.02 11.58
N ILE A 160 -5.81 -1.80 11.01
CA ILE A 160 -5.85 -2.04 9.56
C ILE A 160 -7.20 -1.54 9.06
N ALA A 161 -7.17 -0.49 8.22
CA ALA A 161 -8.33 0.06 7.55
C ALA A 161 -8.26 -0.22 6.05
N VAL A 162 -9.30 -0.85 5.47
CA VAL A 162 -9.35 -1.16 4.04
C VAL A 162 -10.69 -0.73 3.45
N GLN A 163 -10.63 0.10 2.42
CA GLN A 163 -11.79 0.53 1.65
C GLN A 163 -11.72 0.00 0.22
N PHE A 164 -12.65 -0.88 -0.14
CA PHE A 164 -12.74 -1.43 -1.49
C PHE A 164 -13.63 -0.57 -2.39
N GLY A 165 -13.16 -0.25 -3.59
CA GLY A 165 -13.99 0.32 -4.64
C GLY A 165 -14.86 -0.76 -5.31
N THR A 166 -14.24 -1.89 -5.66
CA THR A 166 -14.90 -3.13 -6.11
C THR A 166 -14.16 -4.32 -5.52
N VAL A 167 -14.82 -5.48 -5.43
CA VAL A 167 -14.21 -6.70 -4.90
C VAL A 167 -14.15 -7.76 -5.99
N LYS A 168 -12.94 -8.15 -6.40
CA LYS A 168 -12.74 -9.27 -7.33
C LYS A 168 -13.12 -10.59 -6.67
N GLN A 169 -13.78 -11.46 -7.42
CA GLN A 169 -14.33 -12.72 -6.92
C GLN A 169 -13.37 -13.92 -7.04
N ASN A 170 -12.19 -13.73 -7.64
CA ASN A 170 -11.28 -14.82 -8.00
C ASN A 170 -10.14 -15.07 -7.00
N SER A 171 -10.00 -14.23 -5.98
CA SER A 171 -8.91 -14.38 -5.00
C SER A 171 -9.38 -13.97 -3.61
N PRO A 172 -9.04 -14.74 -2.57
CA PRO A 172 -9.46 -14.46 -1.21
C PRO A 172 -8.86 -13.16 -0.66
N ILE A 173 -9.51 -12.58 0.34
CA ILE A 173 -9.06 -11.42 1.10
C ILE A 173 -8.77 -11.88 2.52
N SER A 174 -7.60 -11.49 3.05
CA SER A 174 -7.16 -11.85 4.40
C SER A 174 -6.60 -10.65 5.13
N ILE A 175 -7.24 -10.24 6.23
CA ILE A 175 -6.81 -9.09 7.02
C ILE A 175 -6.70 -9.52 8.48
N TYR A 176 -5.50 -9.34 9.06
CA TYR A 176 -5.21 -9.77 10.43
C TYR A 176 -4.38 -8.74 11.18
N THR A 177 -4.80 -8.40 12.40
CA THR A 177 -3.96 -7.67 13.35
C THR A 177 -3.90 -8.40 14.70
N THR A 178 -2.77 -8.29 15.39
CA THR A 178 -2.67 -8.81 16.75
C THR A 178 -3.21 -7.79 17.76
N ASN A 179 -2.79 -6.54 17.69
CA ASN A 179 -3.22 -5.47 18.59
C ASN A 179 -3.68 -4.27 17.75
N GLY A 180 -4.99 -4.14 17.61
CA GLY A 180 -5.61 -3.07 16.84
C GLY A 180 -6.98 -3.48 16.29
N ALA A 181 -7.69 -2.53 15.74
CA ALA A 181 -8.94 -2.77 15.06
C ALA A 181 -8.71 -3.24 13.61
N VAL A 182 -9.68 -3.95 13.07
CA VAL A 182 -9.82 -4.23 11.63
C VAL A 182 -11.08 -3.53 11.17
N ASP A 183 -10.94 -2.53 10.28
CA ASP A 183 -12.06 -1.77 9.71
C ASP A 183 -12.10 -1.97 8.19
N VAL A 184 -13.12 -2.63 7.69
CA VAL A 184 -13.25 -2.95 6.26
C VAL A 184 -14.55 -2.42 5.71
N SER A 185 -14.45 -1.66 4.63
CA SER A 185 -15.59 -1.11 3.91
C SER A 185 -15.72 -1.76 2.53
N LEU A 186 -16.90 -2.34 2.26
CA LEU A 186 -17.22 -3.02 0.99
C LEU A 186 -18.41 -2.35 0.31
N PRO A 187 -18.47 -2.36 -1.05
CA PRO A 187 -19.70 -2.02 -1.77
C PRO A 187 -20.87 -2.89 -1.29
N GLY A 188 -22.03 -2.28 -1.10
CA GLY A 188 -23.19 -2.96 -0.52
C GLY A 188 -23.69 -4.17 -1.29
N SER A 189 -23.37 -4.26 -2.59
CA SER A 189 -23.75 -5.39 -3.48
C SER A 189 -22.68 -6.50 -3.54
N THR A 190 -21.57 -6.40 -2.78
CA THR A 190 -20.48 -7.39 -2.83
C THR A 190 -20.95 -8.76 -2.38
N PRO A 191 -20.90 -9.82 -3.22
CA PRO A 191 -21.13 -11.19 -2.80
C PRO A 191 -19.85 -11.70 -2.10
N ALA A 192 -20.01 -12.24 -0.88
CA ALA A 192 -18.87 -12.76 -0.13
C ALA A 192 -19.28 -13.78 0.95
N ASP A 193 -18.34 -14.70 1.23
CA ASP A 193 -18.36 -15.59 2.37
C ASP A 193 -17.39 -15.06 3.44
N LEU A 194 -17.94 -14.74 4.60
CA LEU A 194 -17.25 -14.02 5.65
C LEU A 194 -16.82 -14.95 6.79
N VAL A 195 -15.58 -14.79 7.22
CA VAL A 195 -15.09 -15.36 8.47
C VAL A 195 -14.51 -14.21 9.29
N MET A 196 -15.20 -13.78 10.33
CA MET A 196 -14.76 -12.74 11.24
C MET A 196 -14.48 -13.32 12.61
N SER A 197 -13.32 -12.99 13.21
CA SER A 197 -12.94 -13.55 14.51
C SER A 197 -12.11 -12.57 15.32
N THR A 198 -12.51 -12.30 16.56
CA THR A 198 -11.71 -11.60 17.55
C THR A 198 -11.64 -12.39 18.85
N THR A 199 -10.52 -12.30 19.57
CA THR A 199 -10.38 -12.91 20.91
C THR A 199 -10.86 -11.93 21.98
N ASN A 200 -10.33 -10.72 21.98
CA ASN A 200 -10.65 -9.66 22.92
C ASN A 200 -11.19 -8.45 22.15
N GLY A 201 -12.49 -8.44 21.87
CA GLY A 201 -13.16 -7.38 21.14
C GLY A 201 -14.56 -7.77 20.69
N ASP A 202 -15.15 -6.88 19.92
CA ASP A 202 -16.49 -7.04 19.36
C ASP A 202 -16.48 -6.98 17.83
N ILE A 203 -17.50 -7.55 17.21
CA ILE A 203 -17.70 -7.54 15.75
C ILE A 203 -18.94 -6.71 15.45
N TYR A 204 -18.76 -5.66 14.65
CA TYR A 204 -19.80 -4.73 14.25
C TYR A 204 -19.98 -4.77 12.72
N THR A 205 -21.22 -4.76 12.27
CA THR A 205 -21.54 -4.65 10.84
C THR A 205 -22.92 -4.03 10.63
N ASN A 206 -23.07 -3.34 9.49
CA ASN A 206 -24.36 -2.88 8.98
C ASN A 206 -24.81 -3.68 7.74
N PHE A 207 -24.13 -4.79 7.41
CA PHE A 207 -24.66 -5.78 6.47
C PHE A 207 -25.72 -6.64 7.15
N ASP A 208 -26.74 -7.01 6.38
CA ASP A 208 -27.71 -8.03 6.82
C ASP A 208 -27.07 -9.41 6.69
N ILE A 209 -26.56 -9.94 7.82
CA ILE A 209 -25.87 -11.23 7.87
C ILE A 209 -26.77 -12.32 8.45
N LYS A 210 -26.95 -13.40 7.70
CA LYS A 210 -27.54 -14.62 8.22
C LYS A 210 -26.46 -15.43 8.91
N ARG A 211 -26.61 -15.69 10.23
CA ARG A 211 -25.67 -16.53 10.97
C ARG A 211 -25.92 -18.00 10.63
N GLU A 212 -24.87 -18.75 10.36
CA GLU A 212 -24.94 -20.20 10.40
C GLU A 212 -25.01 -20.62 11.87
N GLU A 213 -26.19 -21.06 12.32
CA GLU A 213 -26.34 -21.73 13.59
C GLU A 213 -25.79 -23.16 13.44
N LYS A 214 -24.65 -23.44 14.07
CA LYS A 214 -24.20 -24.83 14.25
C LYS A 214 -24.69 -25.34 15.57
N ASP A 215 -25.54 -26.39 15.51
CA ASP A 215 -25.80 -27.27 16.65
C ASP A 215 -24.48 -27.87 17.14
N GLY A 216 -24.08 -27.57 18.37
CA GLY A 216 -22.91 -28.15 18.98
C GLY A 216 -22.32 -27.29 20.12
N LEU A 217 -21.30 -27.81 20.79
CA LEU A 217 -20.61 -27.24 21.94
C LEU A 217 -20.22 -25.76 21.68
N LYS A 218 -20.68 -24.89 22.55
CA LYS A 218 -20.31 -23.44 22.50
C LYS A 218 -18.80 -23.29 22.68
N SER A 219 -18.14 -22.66 21.71
CA SER A 219 -16.76 -22.21 21.89
C SER A 219 -16.68 -21.22 23.05
N ILE A 220 -15.86 -21.49 24.04
CA ILE A 220 -15.76 -20.73 25.29
C ILE A 220 -14.81 -19.52 25.15
N SER A 221 -14.05 -19.43 24.09
CA SER A 221 -13.06 -18.33 23.89
C SER A 221 -13.24 -17.63 22.56
N GLY A 222 -13.40 -16.31 22.64
CA GLY A 222 -13.46 -15.40 21.50
C GLY A 222 -14.78 -15.37 20.74
N ARG A 223 -14.95 -14.34 19.94
CA ARG A 223 -16.11 -14.18 19.04
C ARG A 223 -15.74 -14.59 17.64
N LYS A 224 -16.48 -15.54 17.08
CA LYS A 224 -16.32 -15.99 15.71
C LYS A 224 -17.67 -15.98 15.00
N VAL A 225 -17.72 -15.28 13.88
CA VAL A 225 -18.90 -15.19 13.02
C VAL A 225 -18.55 -15.75 11.64
N ARG A 226 -19.36 -16.68 11.16
CA ARG A 226 -19.40 -17.11 9.77
C ARG A 226 -20.73 -16.68 9.18
N ALA A 227 -20.70 -16.08 8.04
CA ALA A 227 -21.88 -15.57 7.37
C ALA A 227 -21.63 -15.39 5.87
N SER A 228 -22.69 -15.46 5.08
CA SER A 228 -22.66 -15.06 3.67
C SER A 228 -23.45 -13.78 3.46
N ILE A 229 -22.93 -12.89 2.63
CA ILE A 229 -23.63 -11.69 2.16
C ILE A 229 -23.87 -11.78 0.66
N ASN A 230 -25.02 -11.26 0.19
CA ASN A 230 -25.42 -11.22 -1.24
C ASN A 230 -25.25 -12.60 -1.94
N SER A 231 -25.70 -13.68 -1.29
CA SER A 231 -25.68 -15.07 -1.79
C SER A 231 -24.30 -15.77 -1.77
N GLY A 232 -23.32 -15.22 -1.05
CA GLY A 232 -21.98 -15.78 -0.98
C GLY A 232 -21.12 -15.44 -2.20
N GLY A 233 -19.81 -15.75 -2.11
CA GLY A 233 -18.85 -15.44 -3.16
C GLY A 233 -17.41 -15.53 -2.66
N VAL A 234 -16.60 -14.50 -2.91
CA VAL A 234 -15.20 -14.47 -2.49
C VAL A 234 -15.06 -14.67 -0.98
N ASN A 235 -14.08 -15.45 -0.56
CA ASN A 235 -13.77 -15.64 0.85
C ASN A 235 -13.09 -14.40 1.44
N ILE A 236 -13.67 -13.81 2.50
CA ILE A 236 -13.12 -12.68 3.24
C ILE A 236 -12.90 -13.11 4.69
N SER A 237 -11.64 -13.10 5.12
CA SER A 237 -11.22 -13.39 6.47
C SER A 237 -10.76 -12.13 7.19
N LEU A 238 -11.47 -11.71 8.24
CA LEU A 238 -11.13 -10.58 9.08
C LEU A 238 -10.83 -11.06 10.49
N LYS A 239 -9.65 -10.74 11.02
CA LYS A 239 -9.22 -11.26 12.30
C LYS A 239 -8.47 -10.22 13.12
N SER A 240 -8.83 -10.12 14.40
CA SER A 240 -8.05 -9.40 15.41
C SER A 240 -7.85 -10.28 16.64
N THR A 241 -6.71 -10.20 17.30
CA THR A 241 -6.58 -10.84 18.63
C THR A 241 -7.07 -9.88 19.71
N ASN A 242 -6.60 -8.65 19.74
CA ASN A 242 -6.96 -7.63 20.70
C ASN A 242 -7.46 -6.37 19.98
N GLY A 243 -8.75 -6.35 19.68
CA GLY A 243 -9.41 -5.23 19.01
C GLY A 243 -10.72 -5.62 18.36
N ASN A 244 -11.46 -4.62 17.97
CA ASN A 244 -12.76 -4.77 17.33
C ASN A 244 -12.60 -5.03 15.83
N ILE A 245 -13.63 -5.64 15.26
CA ILE A 245 -13.78 -5.79 13.80
C ILE A 245 -14.99 -4.98 13.37
N TYR A 246 -14.80 -4.11 12.41
CA TYR A 246 -15.84 -3.32 11.77
C TYR A 246 -15.94 -3.73 10.30
N LEU A 247 -17.08 -4.23 9.88
CA LEU A 247 -17.40 -4.50 8.48
C LEU A 247 -18.51 -3.57 8.04
N ARG A 248 -18.19 -2.64 7.14
CA ARG A 248 -19.07 -1.56 6.71
C ARG A 248 -19.58 -1.78 5.28
N LYS A 249 -20.86 -1.50 5.11
CA LYS A 249 -21.50 -1.34 3.80
C LYS A 249 -21.37 0.13 3.37
N GLN A 250 -20.79 0.36 2.20
CA GLN A 250 -20.76 1.66 1.51
C GLN A 250 -22.03 1.89 0.70
#